data_48e97050deaefb774c100b00bfd8a155
#
_entry.id   48e97050deaefb774c100b00bfd8a155
#
_cell.length_a   1.000
_cell.length_b   1.000
_cell.length_c   1.000
_cell.angle_alpha   90.00
_cell.angle_beta   90.00
_cell.angle_gamma   90.00
#
_symmetry.space_group_name_H-M   'P 1'
#
loop_
_entity.id
_entity.type
_entity.pdbx_description
1 polymer ?
#
loop_
_entity_poly.entity_id
_entity_poly.type
_entity_poly.pdbx_seq_one_letter_code
_entity_poly.pdbx_strand_id
1 'polypeptide(L)'
;MEFIASYQALPADTLVLDNSADVLVLGPELQKHGAVQLHFPKWTDGRAYSQAVLLRGRLRYAGGIIATGDVLADMLPLLRRCGFTAVQMRADQKLESAQRALGYFDTHYQTVPPERQGAARAPA
;
A
#
# COMPACT_ATOMS: atom_id res chain seq x y z
N MET A 1 3.92 5.84 4.04
CA MET A 1 4.15 4.80 3.00
C MET A 1 5.63 4.53 2.90
N GLU A 2 6.02 3.32 3.14
CA GLU A 2 7.42 2.90 3.03
C GLU A 2 7.74 2.51 1.59
N PHE A 3 8.92 2.89 1.10
CA PHE A 3 9.36 2.54 -0.24
C PHE A 3 10.47 1.51 -0.16
N ILE A 4 10.27 0.37 -0.78
CA ILE A 4 11.24 -0.73 -0.79
C ILE A 4 11.86 -0.78 -2.19
N ALA A 5 13.19 -0.81 -2.25
CA ALA A 5 13.88 -0.85 -3.53
C ALA A 5 13.56 -2.16 -4.27
N SER A 6 13.55 -2.11 -5.60
CA SER A 6 13.19 -3.27 -6.42
C SER A 6 14.09 -4.48 -6.19
N TYR A 7 15.32 -4.25 -5.75
CA TYR A 7 16.29 -5.31 -5.51
C TYR A 7 16.35 -5.78 -4.06
N GLN A 8 15.59 -5.16 -3.15
CA GLN A 8 15.60 -5.54 -1.75
C GLN A 8 14.64 -6.68 -1.49
N ALA A 9 15.05 -7.60 -0.60
CA ALA A 9 14.15 -8.65 -0.14
C ALA A 9 13.13 -8.06 0.82
N LEU A 10 11.93 -8.63 0.83
CA LEU A 10 10.90 -8.26 1.79
C LEU A 10 11.20 -8.89 3.15
N PRO A 11 10.57 -8.40 4.24
CA PRO A 11 10.76 -9.00 5.56
C PRO A 11 10.55 -10.52 5.54
N ALA A 12 11.33 -11.23 6.33
CA ALA A 12 11.36 -12.71 6.28
C ALA A 12 10.02 -13.35 6.64
N ASP A 13 9.23 -12.71 7.49
CA ASP A 13 7.94 -13.25 7.92
C ASP A 13 6.76 -12.76 7.08
N THR A 14 7.03 -12.24 5.89
CA THR A 14 5.98 -11.77 4.99
C THR A 14 5.22 -12.94 4.38
N LEU A 15 3.90 -12.91 4.51
CA LEU A 15 3.04 -13.88 3.86
C LEU A 15 2.80 -13.43 2.42
N VAL A 16 3.16 -14.27 1.46
CA VAL A 16 3.03 -13.95 0.03
C VAL A 16 1.71 -14.51 -0.47
N LEU A 17 0.85 -13.64 -1.01
CA LEU A 17 -0.43 -14.05 -1.56
C LEU A 17 -0.49 -13.76 -3.04
N ASP A 18 -1.03 -14.72 -3.79
CA ASP A 18 -1.35 -14.51 -5.18
C ASP A 18 -2.58 -13.59 -5.28
N ASN A 19 -2.70 -12.83 -6.36
CA ASN A 19 -3.82 -11.91 -6.52
C ASN A 19 -5.17 -12.61 -6.73
N SER A 20 -5.15 -13.92 -6.93
CA SER A 20 -6.36 -14.74 -6.99
C SER A 20 -6.73 -15.35 -5.64
N ALA A 21 -5.91 -15.15 -4.61
CA ALA A 21 -6.14 -15.75 -3.30
C ALA A 21 -7.36 -15.14 -2.61
N ASP A 22 -8.15 -15.99 -1.97
CA ASP A 22 -9.27 -15.55 -1.15
C ASP A 22 -8.76 -15.29 0.26
N VAL A 23 -8.57 -14.01 0.60
CA VAL A 23 -8.01 -13.65 1.90
C VAL A 23 -8.92 -14.01 3.07
N LEU A 24 -10.21 -14.15 2.82
CA LEU A 24 -11.17 -14.44 3.89
C LEU A 24 -10.98 -15.83 4.51
N VAL A 25 -10.29 -16.74 3.82
CA VAL A 25 -10.05 -18.08 4.36
C VAL A 25 -8.79 -18.18 5.20
N LEU A 26 -8.02 -17.09 5.34
CA LEU A 26 -6.74 -17.14 6.05
C LEU A 26 -6.88 -17.35 7.55
N GLY A 27 -7.92 -16.78 8.15
CA GLY A 27 -8.19 -16.97 9.56
C GLY A 27 -6.99 -16.64 10.46
N PRO A 28 -6.72 -17.49 11.47
CA PRO A 28 -5.63 -17.21 12.42
C PRO A 28 -4.23 -17.21 11.79
N GLU A 29 -4.07 -17.84 10.64
CA GLU A 29 -2.78 -17.88 9.96
C GLU A 29 -2.25 -16.47 9.69
N LEU A 30 -3.16 -15.56 9.35
CA LEU A 30 -2.81 -14.19 9.03
C LEU A 30 -2.06 -13.50 10.18
N GLN A 31 -2.46 -13.77 11.41
CA GLN A 31 -1.88 -13.10 12.58
C GLN A 31 -0.45 -13.54 12.89
N LYS A 32 0.01 -14.61 12.27
CA LYS A 32 1.37 -15.11 12.47
C LYS A 32 2.41 -14.34 11.67
N HIS A 33 1.96 -13.45 10.79
CA HIS A 33 2.85 -12.72 9.89
C HIS A 33 2.83 -11.23 10.19
N GLY A 34 4.00 -10.63 10.21
CA GLY A 34 4.12 -9.19 10.43
C GLY A 34 3.74 -8.36 9.21
N ALA A 35 3.73 -8.97 8.03
CA ALA A 35 3.37 -8.29 6.80
C ALA A 35 2.77 -9.27 5.80
N VAL A 36 1.99 -8.75 4.86
CA VAL A 36 1.39 -9.50 3.76
C VAL A 36 1.81 -8.84 2.45
N GLN A 37 2.28 -9.64 1.51
CA GLN A 37 2.61 -9.16 0.16
C GLN A 37 1.44 -9.44 -0.76
N LEU A 38 0.93 -8.38 -1.40
CA LEU A 38 -0.11 -8.48 -2.43
C LEU A 38 0.51 -8.07 -3.76
N HIS A 39 0.30 -8.90 -4.78
CA HIS A 39 0.99 -8.75 -6.05
C HIS A 39 0.08 -8.19 -7.13
N PHE A 40 0.61 -7.24 -7.91
CA PHE A 40 -0.06 -6.69 -9.08
C PHE A 40 0.63 -7.23 -10.33
N PRO A 41 0.07 -8.26 -11.00
CA PRO A 41 0.68 -8.75 -12.25
C PRO A 41 0.60 -7.70 -13.35
N LYS A 42 -0.44 -6.86 -13.31
CA LYS A 42 -0.57 -5.70 -14.19
C LYS A 42 -1.18 -4.55 -13.40
N TRP A 43 -0.77 -3.34 -13.71
CA TRP A 43 -1.28 -2.16 -13.00
C TRP A 43 -2.80 -2.00 -13.16
N THR A 44 -3.38 -2.60 -14.21
CA THR A 44 -4.83 -2.55 -14.45
C THR A 44 -5.60 -3.58 -13.64
N ASP A 45 -4.93 -4.53 -12.99
CA ASP A 45 -5.59 -5.59 -12.24
C ASP A 45 -5.94 -5.08 -10.83
N GLY A 46 -7.23 -4.93 -10.56
CA GLY A 46 -7.69 -4.36 -9.30
C GLY A 46 -7.85 -5.34 -8.15
N ARG A 47 -7.56 -6.64 -8.35
CA ARG A 47 -7.83 -7.66 -7.33
C ARG A 47 -7.06 -7.43 -6.03
N ALA A 48 -5.82 -6.96 -6.12
CA ALA A 48 -5.02 -6.73 -4.91
C ALA A 48 -5.56 -5.58 -4.06
N TYR A 49 -6.20 -4.59 -4.68
CA TYR A 49 -6.88 -3.53 -3.90
C TYR A 49 -7.99 -4.13 -3.05
N SER A 50 -8.80 -5.00 -3.65
CA SER A 50 -9.90 -5.66 -2.93
C SER A 50 -9.38 -6.54 -1.81
N GLN A 51 -8.28 -7.25 -2.05
CA GLN A 51 -7.66 -8.06 -1.01
C GLN A 51 -7.24 -7.18 0.19
N ALA A 52 -6.63 -6.02 -0.07
CA ALA A 52 -6.22 -5.11 1.01
C ALA A 52 -7.41 -4.59 1.80
N VAL A 53 -8.48 -4.20 1.11
CA VAL A 53 -9.69 -3.71 1.76
C VAL A 53 -10.28 -4.78 2.69
N LEU A 54 -10.31 -6.03 2.24
CA LEU A 54 -10.82 -7.13 3.06
C LEU A 54 -9.91 -7.42 4.25
N LEU A 55 -8.60 -7.38 4.05
CA LEU A 55 -7.65 -7.60 5.13
C LEU A 55 -7.84 -6.57 6.24
N ARG A 56 -7.98 -5.30 5.88
CA ARG A 56 -8.17 -4.24 6.88
C ARG A 56 -9.58 -4.24 7.47
N GLY A 57 -10.58 -4.33 6.61
CA GLY A 57 -11.97 -4.11 7.02
C GLY A 57 -12.64 -5.33 7.62
N ARG A 58 -12.45 -6.49 7.01
CA ARG A 58 -13.13 -7.72 7.44
C ARG A 58 -12.30 -8.51 8.43
N LEU A 59 -11.01 -8.69 8.15
CA LEU A 59 -10.13 -9.50 8.99
C LEU A 59 -9.42 -8.69 10.05
N ARG A 60 -9.51 -7.37 10.01
CA ARG A 60 -8.92 -6.47 11.01
C ARG A 60 -7.42 -6.69 11.14
N TYR A 61 -6.74 -6.97 10.06
CA TYR A 61 -5.31 -7.20 10.07
C TYR A 61 -4.59 -5.88 10.36
N ALA A 62 -3.69 -5.89 11.37
CA ALA A 62 -2.97 -4.70 11.79
C ALA A 62 -1.53 -4.64 11.29
N GLY A 63 -1.05 -5.69 10.63
CA GLY A 63 0.33 -5.73 10.13
C GLY A 63 0.52 -4.92 8.86
N GLY A 64 1.73 -4.99 8.30
CA GLY A 64 2.05 -4.31 7.06
C GLY A 64 1.37 -4.97 5.86
N ILE A 65 1.01 -4.18 4.86
CA ILE A 65 0.53 -4.68 3.58
C ILE A 65 1.41 -4.05 2.51
N ILE A 66 2.08 -4.90 1.73
CA ILE A 66 3.10 -4.50 0.77
C ILE A 66 2.63 -4.77 -0.64
N ALA A 67 2.63 -3.74 -1.49
CA ALA A 67 2.30 -3.90 -2.90
C ALA A 67 3.57 -4.19 -3.69
N THR A 68 3.53 -5.21 -4.54
CA THR A 68 4.65 -5.59 -5.40
C THR A 68 4.18 -5.80 -6.83
N GLY A 69 5.12 -5.91 -7.75
CA GLY A 69 4.84 -6.20 -9.15
C GLY A 69 4.74 -4.93 -9.97
N ASP A 70 3.67 -4.81 -10.73
CA ASP A 70 3.48 -3.69 -11.66
C ASP A 70 2.91 -2.46 -10.94
N VAL A 71 3.67 -1.94 -9.98
CA VAL A 71 3.25 -0.80 -9.15
C VAL A 71 3.82 0.48 -9.73
N LEU A 72 2.93 1.40 -10.07
CA LEU A 72 3.28 2.70 -10.66
C LEU A 72 3.03 3.82 -9.65
N ALA A 73 3.74 4.93 -9.83
CA ALA A 73 3.60 6.08 -8.92
C ALA A 73 2.16 6.58 -8.81
N ASP A 74 1.43 6.57 -9.92
CA ASP A 74 0.05 7.05 -9.94
C ASP A 74 -0.90 6.23 -9.08
N MET A 75 -0.53 5.00 -8.75
CA MET A 75 -1.35 4.12 -7.93
C MET A 75 -1.26 4.45 -6.43
N LEU A 76 -0.23 5.16 -6.01
CA LEU A 76 0.12 5.29 -4.59
C LEU A 76 -0.97 5.92 -3.72
N PRO A 77 -1.65 6.99 -4.14
CA PRO A 77 -2.71 7.54 -3.29
C PRO A 77 -3.83 6.55 -3.01
N LEU A 78 -4.23 5.77 -4.02
CA LEU A 78 -5.26 4.76 -3.85
C LEU A 78 -4.76 3.59 -3.01
N LEU A 79 -3.53 3.15 -3.23
CA LEU A 79 -2.92 2.10 -2.42
C LEU A 79 -2.95 2.48 -0.94
N ARG A 80 -2.55 3.69 -0.63
CA ARG A 80 -2.55 4.15 0.75
C ARG A 80 -3.96 4.13 1.35
N ARG A 81 -4.95 4.59 0.59
CA ARG A 81 -6.33 4.59 1.07
C ARG A 81 -6.88 3.19 1.30
N CYS A 82 -6.43 2.21 0.52
CA CYS A 82 -6.88 0.82 0.69
C CYS A 82 -6.19 0.11 1.84
N GLY A 83 -5.18 0.74 2.46
CA GLY A 83 -4.53 0.18 3.63
C GLY A 83 -3.13 -0.35 3.41
N PHE A 84 -2.55 -0.15 2.22
CA PHE A 84 -1.16 -0.51 1.99
C PHE A 84 -0.23 0.39 2.80
N THR A 85 0.80 -0.19 3.39
CA THR A 85 1.77 0.54 4.20
C THR A 85 3.13 0.64 3.52
N ALA A 86 3.38 -0.17 2.50
CA ALA A 86 4.66 -0.18 1.80
C ALA A 86 4.45 -0.56 0.35
N VAL A 87 5.39 -0.14 -0.50
CA VAL A 87 5.39 -0.51 -1.91
C VAL A 87 6.79 -0.88 -2.34
N GLN A 88 6.87 -1.87 -3.22
CA GLN A 88 8.11 -2.19 -3.93
C GLN A 88 7.82 -1.95 -5.40
N MET A 89 8.23 -0.78 -5.89
CA MET A 89 7.91 -0.37 -7.25
C MET A 89 8.84 -1.03 -8.26
N ARG A 90 8.41 -1.05 -9.52
CA ARG A 90 9.24 -1.51 -10.61
C ARG A 90 10.55 -0.73 -10.65
N ALA A 91 11.60 -1.36 -11.17
CA ALA A 91 12.92 -0.74 -11.23
C ALA A 91 12.95 0.53 -12.09
N ASP A 92 12.03 0.65 -13.06
CA ASP A 92 11.97 1.80 -13.95
C ASP A 92 11.18 2.97 -13.36
N GLN A 93 10.59 2.82 -12.19
CA GLN A 93 9.84 3.88 -11.53
C GLN A 93 10.76 4.72 -10.65
N LYS A 94 10.55 6.03 -10.68
CA LYS A 94 11.39 6.95 -9.92
C LYS A 94 10.79 7.21 -8.54
N LEU A 95 11.63 7.14 -7.53
CA LEU A 95 11.22 7.43 -6.17
C LEU A 95 10.66 8.84 -6.03
N GLU A 96 11.26 9.81 -6.70
CA GLU A 96 10.76 11.20 -6.64
C GLU A 96 9.35 11.33 -7.18
N SER A 97 9.00 10.58 -8.22
CA SER A 97 7.64 10.61 -8.76
C SER A 97 6.65 10.04 -7.74
N ALA A 98 7.06 8.99 -7.05
CA ALA A 98 6.25 8.37 -6.01
C ALA A 98 6.02 9.34 -4.85
N GLN A 99 7.08 9.97 -4.39
CA GLN A 99 6.99 10.91 -3.28
C GLN A 99 6.15 12.12 -3.65
N ARG A 100 6.28 12.59 -4.88
CA ARG A 100 5.50 13.73 -5.37
C ARG A 100 4.02 13.41 -5.43
N ALA A 101 3.67 12.20 -5.88
CA ALA A 101 2.26 11.79 -5.96
C ALA A 101 1.62 11.79 -4.57
N LEU A 102 2.31 11.28 -3.57
CA LEU A 102 1.81 11.25 -2.21
C LEU A 102 1.81 12.64 -1.58
N GLY A 103 2.86 13.40 -1.83
CA GLY A 103 2.98 14.74 -1.28
C GLY A 103 1.94 15.70 -1.83
N TYR A 104 1.67 15.62 -3.11
CA TYR A 104 0.63 16.45 -3.71
C TYR A 104 -0.72 16.18 -3.06
N PHE A 105 -1.03 14.90 -2.87
CA PHE A 105 -2.31 14.52 -2.28
C PHE A 105 -2.43 15.04 -0.85
N ASP A 106 -1.39 14.90 -0.06
CA ASP A 106 -1.37 15.37 1.32
C ASP A 106 -1.43 16.91 1.40
N THR A 107 -0.67 17.57 0.56
CA THR A 107 -0.65 19.03 0.52
C THR A 107 -2.03 19.58 0.17
N HIS A 108 -2.72 18.90 -0.73
CA HIS A 108 -4.06 19.33 -1.14
C HIS A 108 -5.01 19.39 0.05
N TYR A 109 -4.89 18.48 0.97
CA TYR A 109 -5.74 18.47 2.15
C TYR A 109 -5.27 19.45 3.22
N GLN A 110 -4.01 19.81 3.20
CA GLN A 110 -3.46 20.69 4.20
C GLN A 110 -3.69 22.17 3.92
N THR A 111 -3.95 22.49 2.71
CA THR A 111 -4.20 23.90 2.46
C THR A 111 -5.50 24.33 2.98
N VAL A 112 -5.36 24.74 3.83
CA VAL A 112 -6.32 25.25 4.41
C VAL A 112 -5.71 26.15 5.28
N PRO A 113 -4.83 26.55 5.03
CA PRO A 113 -4.04 26.73 5.48
C PRO A 113 -3.71 26.89 6.14
N PRO A 114 -3.30 26.90 6.41
CA PRO A 114 -2.88 26.52 6.96
C PRO A 114 -2.95 26.86 7.60
N GLU A 115 -3.16 26.84 7.65
CA GLU A 115 -3.35 26.58 8.02
C GLU A 115 -3.99 26.34 8.30
N ARG A 116 -4.40 26.33 8.21
CA ARG A 116 -4.90 25.69 8.13
C ARG A 116 -4.88 24.89 8.09
N GLN A 117 -4.51 24.82 7.98
CA GLN A 117 -4.60 23.81 7.83
C GLN A 117 -4.48 23.11 8.27
N GLY A 118 -4.46 23.37 8.63
CA GLY A 118 -4.43 22.46 9.04
C GLY A 118 -4.53 22.01 9.37
N ALA A 119 -4.78 21.70 9.58
CA ALA A 119 -4.85 20.85 9.64
C ALA A 119 -4.93 20.15 9.39
N ALA A 120 -5.08 19.88 9.29
CA ALA A 120 -5.08 19.04 8.92
C ALA A 120 -4.55 18.46 8.62
N ARG A 121 -4.12 18.32 8.63
CA ARG A 121 -3.61 17.67 8.14
C ARG A 121 -3.54 16.74 8.02
N ALA A 122 -3.62 16.81 7.93
CA ALA A 122 -3.56 15.91 7.75
C ALA A 122 -3.44 15.29 7.61
N PRO A 123 -3.32 14.94 7.44
CA PRO A 123 -3.15 14.17 7.30
C PRO A 123 -3.22 13.47 7.23
N ALA A 124 -3.18 13.22 7.23
CA ALA A 124 -3.21 12.61 7.35
C ALA A 124 -3.26 12.22 7.25
#